data_45124288dff8060606d0d6588c7024d5
#
_entry.id   45124288dff8060606d0d6588c7024d5
#
_cell.length_a   1.000
_cell.length_b   1.000
_cell.length_c   1.000
_cell.angle_alpha   90.00
_cell.angle_beta   90.00
_cell.angle_gamma   90.00
#
_symmetry.space_group_name_H-M   'P 1'
#
loop_
_entity.id
_entity.type
_entity.pdbx_description
1 polymer ?
#
loop_
_entity_poly.entity_id
_entity_poly.type
_entity_poly.pdbx_seq_one_letter_code
_entity_poly.pdbx_strand_id
1 'polypeptide(L)'
;MSKDLATIFREVPLDYSLDQMAFGEFSVEEVVKAFQELKFTSLIARLNDLTGQEDQAADIEICKLTDFDAFIDQVKDRGQIFMKVFRTDANILDQDVYMTYLSLGNDKLYRVHGDDILKIRTILEDEDIEKIGYEMKADYVALKPYGIDLRNMAFDIAIAEYVIDSKTSTSYDIDSISSKYI
;
A
#
# COMPACT_ATOMS: atom_id res chain seq x y z
N MET A 1 -37.07 -22.38 17.55
CA MET A 1 -35.85 -21.83 16.88
C MET A 1 -35.47 -20.44 17.37
N SER A 2 -36.28 -19.37 17.24
CA SER A 2 -35.89 -18.03 17.73
C SER A 2 -35.71 -17.95 19.25
N LYS A 3 -36.54 -18.64 20.03
CA LYS A 3 -36.41 -18.70 21.49
C LYS A 3 -35.14 -19.46 21.93
N ASP A 4 -34.77 -20.50 21.22
CA ASP A 4 -33.59 -21.31 21.54
C ASP A 4 -32.31 -20.53 21.24
N LEU A 5 -32.30 -19.76 20.16
CA LEU A 5 -31.18 -18.86 19.79
C LEU A 5 -31.03 -17.67 20.76
N ALA A 6 -32.15 -17.19 21.33
CA ALA A 6 -32.15 -16.07 22.28
C ALA A 6 -31.91 -16.52 23.73
N THR A 7 -31.92 -17.82 24.02
CA THR A 7 -31.72 -18.34 25.38
C THR A 7 -30.23 -18.49 25.66
N ILE A 8 -29.74 -17.84 26.73
CA ILE A 8 -28.35 -17.96 27.16
C ILE A 8 -28.09 -19.39 27.67
N PHE A 9 -27.20 -20.10 27.00
CA PHE A 9 -26.74 -21.40 27.41
C PHE A 9 -25.63 -21.21 28.47
N ARG A 10 -25.88 -21.64 29.70
CA ARG A 10 -25.00 -21.42 30.85
C ARG A 10 -24.05 -22.58 31.15
N GLU A 11 -24.32 -23.74 30.57
CA GLU A 11 -23.56 -24.99 30.81
C GLU A 11 -22.67 -25.33 29.61
N VAL A 12 -21.97 -24.31 29.08
CA VAL A 12 -21.00 -24.52 28.01
C VAL A 12 -19.84 -25.32 28.56
N PRO A 13 -19.49 -26.47 27.95
CA PRO A 13 -18.32 -27.25 28.39
C PRO A 13 -17.06 -26.42 28.03
N LEU A 14 -16.48 -25.80 29.05
CA LEU A 14 -15.23 -25.03 28.92
C LEU A 14 -14.14 -25.77 29.70
N ASP A 15 -13.05 -26.04 29.05
CA ASP A 15 -11.86 -26.64 29.67
C ASP A 15 -10.96 -25.61 30.38
N TYR A 16 -11.53 -24.46 30.76
CA TYR A 16 -10.80 -23.35 31.37
C TYR A 16 -11.35 -23.02 32.76
N SER A 17 -10.46 -22.76 33.71
CA SER A 17 -10.80 -22.23 35.05
C SER A 17 -10.67 -20.69 35.04
N LEU A 18 -11.36 -20.03 35.99
CA LEU A 18 -11.25 -18.56 36.15
C LEU A 18 -9.81 -18.12 36.45
N ASP A 19 -9.00 -18.91 37.11
CA ASP A 19 -7.60 -18.57 37.39
C ASP A 19 -6.73 -18.55 36.14
N GLN A 20 -7.07 -19.37 35.14
CA GLN A 20 -6.41 -19.40 33.83
C GLN A 20 -6.79 -18.23 32.94
N MET A 21 -7.89 -17.50 33.27
CA MET A 21 -8.37 -16.33 32.56
C MET A 21 -7.81 -15.02 33.10
N ALA A 22 -6.91 -15.09 34.11
CA ALA A 22 -6.24 -13.89 34.59
C ALA A 22 -5.44 -13.22 33.46
N PHE A 23 -5.66 -11.93 33.25
CA PHE A 23 -4.90 -11.17 32.27
C PHE A 23 -3.45 -11.06 32.75
N GLY A 24 -2.53 -11.62 31.96
CA GLY A 24 -1.09 -11.62 32.25
C GLY A 24 -0.28 -11.01 31.13
N GLU A 25 1.00 -11.26 31.14
CA GLU A 25 1.87 -10.92 30.03
C GLU A 25 1.48 -11.75 28.78
N PHE A 26 1.43 -11.12 27.64
CA PHE A 26 1.12 -11.77 26.36
C PHE A 26 2.24 -11.50 25.34
N SER A 27 2.45 -12.43 24.43
CA SER A 27 3.34 -12.24 23.31
C SER A 27 2.65 -11.40 22.27
N VAL A 28 3.22 -10.23 21.93
CA VAL A 28 2.71 -9.34 20.88
C VAL A 28 2.66 -10.07 19.55
N GLU A 29 3.69 -10.86 19.24
CA GLU A 29 3.78 -11.65 18.00
C GLU A 29 2.64 -12.65 17.84
N GLU A 30 2.29 -13.37 18.92
CA GLU A 30 1.17 -14.33 18.93
C GLU A 30 -0.17 -13.63 18.75
N VAL A 31 -0.35 -12.46 19.37
CA VAL A 31 -1.57 -11.65 19.23
C VAL A 31 -1.70 -11.10 17.82
N VAL A 32 -0.61 -10.57 17.24
CA VAL A 32 -0.59 -10.09 15.85
C VAL A 32 -0.96 -11.22 14.89
N LYS A 33 -0.36 -12.40 15.07
CA LYS A 33 -0.68 -13.57 14.24
C LYS A 33 -2.16 -13.97 14.35
N ALA A 34 -2.70 -14.01 15.57
CA ALA A 34 -4.11 -14.32 15.79
C ALA A 34 -5.03 -13.26 15.15
N PHE A 35 -4.68 -11.96 15.24
CA PHE A 35 -5.45 -10.89 14.61
C PHE A 35 -5.37 -10.96 13.07
N GLN A 36 -4.23 -11.34 12.49
CA GLN A 36 -4.10 -11.56 11.06
C GLN A 36 -4.98 -12.73 10.59
N GLU A 37 -4.95 -13.87 11.30
CA GLU A 37 -5.80 -15.03 11.00
C GLU A 37 -7.29 -14.69 11.07
N LEU A 38 -7.70 -13.87 12.05
CA LEU A 38 -9.08 -13.40 12.24
C LEU A 38 -9.44 -12.19 11.38
N LYS A 39 -8.50 -11.65 10.60
CA LYS A 39 -8.66 -10.44 9.77
C LYS A 39 -9.03 -9.18 10.59
N PHE A 40 -8.51 -9.04 11.80
CA PHE A 40 -8.72 -7.90 12.69
C PHE A 40 -7.64 -6.83 12.51
N THR A 41 -7.45 -6.35 11.28
CA THR A 41 -6.37 -5.41 10.90
C THR A 41 -6.37 -4.12 11.73
N SER A 42 -7.55 -3.56 12.03
CA SER A 42 -7.66 -2.35 12.87
C SER A 42 -7.19 -2.55 14.32
N LEU A 43 -7.16 -3.77 14.82
CA LEU A 43 -6.67 -4.08 16.16
C LEU A 43 -5.14 -4.20 16.19
N ILE A 44 -4.52 -4.56 15.07
CA ILE A 44 -3.05 -4.62 14.95
C ILE A 44 -2.45 -3.23 15.13
N ALA A 45 -2.98 -2.22 14.40
CA ALA A 45 -2.53 -0.84 14.53
C ALA A 45 -2.65 -0.34 15.99
N ARG A 46 -3.78 -0.62 16.66
CA ARG A 46 -3.98 -0.26 18.07
C ARG A 46 -3.06 -1.02 19.03
N LEU A 47 -2.66 -2.23 18.69
CA LEU A 47 -1.71 -3.00 19.50
C LEU A 47 -0.32 -2.38 19.42
N ASN A 48 0.13 -1.96 18.25
CA ASN A 48 1.40 -1.26 18.05
C ASN A 48 1.45 0.05 18.86
N ASP A 49 0.35 0.83 18.86
CA ASP A 49 0.21 2.03 19.69
C ASP A 49 0.35 1.75 21.20
N LEU A 50 -0.21 0.62 21.66
CA LEU A 50 -0.18 0.24 23.08
C LEU A 50 1.17 -0.33 23.52
N THR A 51 1.89 -0.98 22.63
CA THR A 51 3.16 -1.64 22.95
C THR A 51 4.36 -0.74 22.68
N GLY A 52 4.16 0.42 22.04
CA GLY A 52 5.24 1.33 21.64
C GLY A 52 6.18 0.72 20.62
N GLN A 53 5.77 -0.36 19.97
CA GLN A 53 6.48 -0.87 18.80
C GLN A 53 6.21 0.10 17.66
N GLU A 54 7.19 0.95 17.37
CA GLU A 54 7.24 1.66 16.10
C GLU A 54 7.29 0.59 14.99
N ASP A 55 6.40 0.72 14.00
CA ASP A 55 6.55 -0.04 12.77
C ASP A 55 8.01 0.13 12.34
N GLN A 56 8.72 -0.98 12.16
CA GLN A 56 10.04 -0.93 11.54
C GLN A 56 9.81 -0.54 10.07
N ALA A 57 9.58 0.76 9.86
CA ALA A 57 9.63 1.32 8.54
C ALA A 57 10.96 0.90 7.92
N ALA A 58 10.91 0.22 6.80
CA ALA A 58 12.10 -0.12 6.06
C ALA A 58 12.94 1.17 5.90
N ASP A 59 14.23 1.08 6.14
CA ASP A 59 15.14 2.23 6.07
C ASP A 59 15.29 2.62 4.59
N ILE A 60 14.25 3.31 4.05
CA ILE A 60 14.18 3.72 2.65
C ILE A 60 14.90 5.04 2.48
N GLU A 61 15.99 5.04 1.72
CA GLU A 61 16.71 6.25 1.37
C GLU A 61 15.93 7.07 0.32
N ILE A 62 15.43 8.25 0.70
CA ILE A 62 14.73 9.16 -0.22
C ILE A 62 15.73 10.12 -0.85
N CYS A 63 16.03 9.91 -2.15
CA CYS A 63 16.98 10.69 -2.93
C CYS A 63 16.26 11.64 -3.90
N LYS A 64 16.79 12.85 -4.09
CA LYS A 64 16.38 13.67 -5.23
C LYS A 64 17.02 13.08 -6.50
N LEU A 65 16.21 12.81 -7.53
CA LEU A 65 16.75 12.40 -8.84
C LEU A 65 17.45 13.57 -9.49
N THR A 66 18.75 13.44 -9.73
CA THR A 66 19.60 14.47 -10.35
C THR A 66 20.22 14.00 -11.65
N ASP A 67 20.59 12.74 -11.75
CA ASP A 67 21.13 12.12 -12.96
C ASP A 67 20.01 11.31 -13.65
N PHE A 68 19.28 11.99 -14.53
CA PHE A 68 18.15 11.39 -15.24
C PHE A 68 18.60 10.37 -16.27
N ASP A 69 19.72 10.58 -16.95
CA ASP A 69 20.20 9.69 -18.00
C ASP A 69 20.62 8.34 -17.42
N ALA A 70 21.43 8.36 -16.37
CA ALA A 70 21.86 7.15 -15.68
C ALA A 70 20.66 6.39 -15.06
N PHE A 71 19.65 7.11 -14.58
CA PHE A 71 18.44 6.48 -14.04
C PHE A 71 17.60 5.83 -15.14
N ILE A 72 17.44 6.50 -16.28
CA ILE A 72 16.71 5.98 -17.45
C ILE A 72 17.36 4.68 -17.95
N ASP A 73 18.70 4.65 -18.03
CA ASP A 73 19.42 3.44 -18.44
C ASP A 73 19.19 2.28 -17.46
N GLN A 74 19.23 2.54 -16.15
CA GLN A 74 18.93 1.52 -15.13
C GLN A 74 17.49 0.99 -15.25
N VAL A 75 16.51 1.85 -15.53
CA VAL A 75 15.11 1.44 -15.73
C VAL A 75 14.97 0.57 -16.97
N LYS A 76 15.63 0.94 -18.08
CA LYS A 76 15.62 0.16 -19.32
C LYS A 76 16.26 -1.23 -19.14
N ASP A 77 17.39 -1.29 -18.45
CA ASP A 77 18.05 -2.56 -18.17
C ASP A 77 17.19 -3.50 -17.31
N ARG A 78 16.38 -2.90 -16.43
CA ARG A 78 15.50 -3.66 -15.53
C ARG A 78 14.18 -4.05 -16.19
N GLY A 79 13.68 -3.27 -17.12
CA GLY A 79 12.40 -3.46 -17.80
C GLY A 79 11.16 -3.16 -16.92
N GLN A 80 11.35 -2.63 -15.71
CA GLN A 80 10.24 -2.27 -14.82
C GLN A 80 10.57 -1.10 -13.89
N ILE A 81 9.52 -0.38 -13.46
CA ILE A 81 9.61 0.72 -12.50
C ILE A 81 8.38 0.77 -11.60
N PHE A 82 8.60 1.03 -10.31
CA PHE A 82 7.54 1.37 -9.36
C PHE A 82 7.37 2.88 -9.34
N MET A 83 6.12 3.35 -9.38
CA MET A 83 5.86 4.79 -9.45
C MET A 83 4.59 5.20 -8.71
N LYS A 84 4.61 6.44 -8.19
CA LYS A 84 3.41 7.13 -7.70
C LYS A 84 3.51 8.62 -8.00
N VAL A 85 2.45 9.15 -8.63
CA VAL A 85 2.30 10.57 -8.92
C VAL A 85 1.48 11.25 -7.82
N PHE A 86 2.04 12.30 -7.22
CA PHE A 86 1.35 13.14 -6.24
C PHE A 86 0.88 14.44 -6.88
N ARG A 87 -0.35 14.79 -6.62
CA ARG A 87 -1.14 15.84 -7.27
C ARG A 87 -1.59 16.89 -6.25
N THR A 88 -1.84 18.10 -6.71
CA THR A 88 -2.12 19.24 -5.84
C THR A 88 -3.56 19.38 -5.41
N ASP A 89 -4.55 18.76 -6.08
CA ASP A 89 -5.96 18.96 -5.78
C ASP A 89 -6.83 17.72 -5.96
N ALA A 90 -8.03 17.79 -5.35
CA ALA A 90 -9.04 16.75 -5.39
C ALA A 90 -9.80 16.65 -6.74
N ASN A 91 -9.78 17.69 -7.57
CA ASN A 91 -10.44 17.65 -8.89
C ASN A 91 -9.54 16.96 -9.92
N ILE A 92 -9.96 15.78 -10.36
CA ILE A 92 -9.19 14.89 -11.25
C ILE A 92 -8.82 15.53 -12.61
N LEU A 93 -9.52 16.58 -13.02
CA LEU A 93 -9.32 17.24 -14.31
C LEU A 93 -8.42 18.49 -14.23
N ASP A 94 -8.12 18.97 -13.03
CA ASP A 94 -7.43 20.25 -12.78
C ASP A 94 -6.24 20.06 -11.82
N GLN A 95 -5.53 18.94 -11.95
CA GLN A 95 -4.45 18.55 -11.05
C GLN A 95 -3.08 18.82 -11.65
N ASP A 96 -2.28 19.60 -10.92
CA ASP A 96 -0.86 19.70 -11.22
C ASP A 96 -0.06 18.61 -10.50
N VAL A 97 0.87 18.00 -11.22
CA VAL A 97 1.84 17.08 -10.64
C VAL A 97 2.87 17.90 -9.87
N TYR A 98 2.88 17.77 -8.53
CA TYR A 98 3.92 18.46 -7.76
C TYR A 98 5.10 17.56 -7.42
N MET A 99 4.91 16.24 -7.35
CA MET A 99 5.93 15.27 -7.02
C MET A 99 5.63 13.93 -7.66
N THR A 100 6.66 13.24 -8.13
CA THR A 100 6.58 11.83 -8.51
C THR A 100 7.66 11.06 -7.76
N TYR A 101 7.29 9.96 -7.14
CA TYR A 101 8.23 9.03 -6.54
C TYR A 101 8.40 7.82 -7.45
N LEU A 102 9.65 7.39 -7.59
CA LEU A 102 10.08 6.28 -8.44
C LEU A 102 10.99 5.35 -7.65
N SER A 103 10.83 4.05 -7.84
CA SER A 103 11.75 3.06 -7.27
C SER A 103 12.06 1.97 -8.28
N LEU A 104 13.27 1.44 -8.17
CA LEU A 104 13.69 0.25 -8.90
C LEU A 104 13.41 -1.04 -8.11
N GLY A 105 12.67 -0.98 -6.99
CA GLY A 105 12.43 -2.12 -6.09
C GLY A 105 13.65 -2.49 -5.26
N ASN A 106 14.43 -1.49 -4.87
CA ASN A 106 15.50 -1.53 -3.89
C ASN A 106 15.17 -0.54 -2.75
N ASP A 107 16.05 -0.41 -1.78
CA ASP A 107 15.87 0.46 -0.61
C ASP A 107 15.97 1.97 -0.93
N LYS A 108 15.89 2.33 -2.23
CA LYS A 108 15.96 3.72 -2.70
C LYS A 108 14.66 4.16 -3.35
N LEU A 109 14.23 5.34 -2.92
CA LEU A 109 13.08 6.04 -3.48
C LEU A 109 13.54 7.38 -4.09
N TYR A 110 13.39 7.51 -5.39
CA TYR A 110 13.78 8.73 -6.12
C TYR A 110 12.59 9.67 -6.23
N ARG A 111 12.78 10.94 -5.88
CA ARG A 111 11.77 11.98 -6.05
C ARG A 111 12.07 12.88 -7.24
N VAL A 112 11.04 13.13 -8.04
CA VAL A 112 11.05 14.02 -9.21
C VAL A 112 10.01 15.11 -8.99
N HIS A 113 10.41 16.38 -9.08
CA HIS A 113 9.53 17.52 -8.85
C HIS A 113 8.81 17.94 -10.13
N GLY A 114 7.50 18.23 -10.05
CA GLY A 114 6.72 18.97 -11.02
C GLY A 114 7.12 18.71 -12.47
N ASP A 115 7.50 19.76 -13.18
CA ASP A 115 7.86 19.73 -14.60
C ASP A 115 9.08 18.84 -14.93
N ASP A 116 9.91 18.51 -13.94
CA ASP A 116 11.02 17.56 -14.16
C ASP A 116 10.52 16.18 -14.59
N ILE A 117 9.21 15.88 -14.45
CA ILE A 117 8.58 14.66 -14.95
C ILE A 117 8.79 14.49 -16.47
N LEU A 118 8.92 15.59 -17.22
CA LEU A 118 9.18 15.56 -18.66
C LEU A 118 10.53 14.93 -19.01
N LYS A 119 11.51 14.97 -18.11
CA LYS A 119 12.84 14.37 -18.31
C LYS A 119 12.83 12.85 -18.33
N ILE A 120 11.81 12.24 -17.71
CA ILE A 120 11.63 10.77 -17.67
C ILE A 120 10.52 10.31 -18.62
N ARG A 121 10.02 11.18 -19.47
CA ARG A 121 8.95 10.87 -20.44
C ARG A 121 9.24 9.60 -21.24
N THR A 122 10.50 9.42 -21.67
CA THR A 122 10.90 8.26 -22.49
C THR A 122 10.61 6.92 -21.83
N ILE A 123 10.83 6.80 -20.51
CA ILE A 123 10.53 5.57 -19.79
C ILE A 123 9.04 5.43 -19.43
N LEU A 124 8.32 6.55 -19.27
CA LEU A 124 6.89 6.52 -18.98
C LEU A 124 6.05 6.11 -20.20
N GLU A 125 6.48 6.49 -21.41
CA GLU A 125 5.81 6.19 -22.67
C GLU A 125 6.30 4.87 -23.32
N ASP A 126 7.34 4.24 -22.79
CA ASP A 126 7.91 3.00 -23.30
C ASP A 126 6.99 1.80 -23.03
N GLU A 127 6.61 1.05 -24.05
CA GLU A 127 5.76 -0.13 -23.94
C GLU A 127 6.51 -1.36 -23.41
N ASP A 128 7.82 -1.37 -23.51
CA ASP A 128 8.67 -2.49 -23.05
C ASP A 128 9.00 -2.37 -21.55
N ILE A 129 8.72 -1.22 -20.91
CA ILE A 129 8.93 -0.99 -19.49
C ILE A 129 7.62 -1.14 -18.73
N GLU A 130 7.56 -2.07 -17.79
CA GLU A 130 6.42 -2.27 -16.92
C GLU A 130 6.33 -1.18 -15.84
N LYS A 131 5.17 -0.53 -15.73
CA LYS A 131 4.87 0.41 -14.65
C LYS A 131 3.99 -0.27 -13.62
N ILE A 132 4.45 -0.22 -12.39
CA ILE A 132 3.78 -0.79 -11.22
C ILE A 132 3.45 0.35 -10.26
N GLY A 133 2.22 0.42 -9.77
CA GLY A 133 1.83 1.50 -8.88
C GLY A 133 0.51 1.26 -8.17
N TYR A 134 0.00 2.34 -7.60
CA TYR A 134 -1.28 2.38 -6.89
C TYR A 134 -2.16 3.48 -7.50
N GLU A 135 -3.41 3.13 -7.87
CA GLU A 135 -4.35 4.03 -8.56
C GLU A 135 -3.76 4.65 -9.87
N MET A 136 -3.13 3.83 -10.68
CA MET A 136 -2.41 4.26 -11.88
C MET A 136 -3.29 4.94 -12.92
N LYS A 137 -4.61 4.67 -12.93
CA LYS A 137 -5.56 5.40 -13.77
C LYS A 137 -5.57 6.89 -13.45
N ALA A 138 -5.49 7.24 -12.18
CA ALA A 138 -5.45 8.63 -11.75
C ALA A 138 -4.09 9.28 -12.11
N ASP A 139 -3.00 8.52 -12.00
CA ASP A 139 -1.67 8.97 -12.41
C ASP A 139 -1.62 9.19 -13.93
N TYR A 140 -2.22 8.29 -14.74
CA TYR A 140 -2.39 8.47 -16.18
C TYR A 140 -3.10 9.78 -16.53
N VAL A 141 -4.22 10.08 -15.86
CA VAL A 141 -4.98 11.31 -16.12
C VAL A 141 -4.17 12.55 -15.74
N ALA A 142 -3.44 12.53 -14.63
CA ALA A 142 -2.61 13.63 -14.16
C ALA A 142 -1.42 13.93 -15.08
N LEU A 143 -0.94 12.96 -15.83
CA LEU A 143 0.19 13.11 -16.77
C LEU A 143 -0.25 13.63 -18.14
N LYS A 144 -1.54 13.56 -18.50
CA LYS A 144 -2.05 14.02 -19.80
C LYS A 144 -1.81 15.51 -20.10
N PRO A 145 -2.00 16.45 -19.16
CA PRO A 145 -1.70 17.87 -19.39
C PRO A 145 -0.22 18.13 -19.74
N TYR A 146 0.70 17.27 -19.29
CA TYR A 146 2.13 17.31 -19.61
C TYR A 146 2.45 16.68 -20.98
N GLY A 147 1.43 16.22 -21.70
CA GLY A 147 1.57 15.53 -22.98
C GLY A 147 2.23 14.16 -22.86
N ILE A 148 2.23 13.54 -21.66
CA ILE A 148 2.77 12.21 -21.41
C ILE A 148 1.65 11.17 -21.57
N ASP A 149 1.90 10.16 -22.40
CA ASP A 149 1.02 9.02 -22.61
C ASP A 149 1.57 7.80 -21.86
N LEU A 150 1.20 7.66 -20.58
CA LEU A 150 1.68 6.57 -19.74
C LEU A 150 1.31 5.21 -20.36
N ARG A 151 2.32 4.40 -20.68
CA ARG A 151 2.16 3.10 -21.35
C ARG A 151 2.55 1.95 -20.43
N ASN A 152 2.04 0.75 -20.75
CA ASN A 152 2.34 -0.50 -20.03
C ASN A 152 2.17 -0.37 -18.51
N MET A 153 0.99 0.03 -18.06
CA MET A 153 0.59 -0.03 -16.65
C MET A 153 0.32 -1.49 -16.27
N ALA A 154 1.38 -2.23 -15.96
CA ALA A 154 1.36 -3.68 -15.84
C ALA A 154 0.66 -4.16 -14.57
N PHE A 155 0.78 -3.40 -13.46
CA PHE A 155 0.18 -3.80 -12.19
C PHE A 155 -0.27 -2.60 -11.36
N ASP A 156 -1.53 -2.63 -10.94
CA ASP A 156 -2.14 -1.64 -10.04
C ASP A 156 -2.55 -2.32 -8.73
N ILE A 157 -1.96 -1.88 -7.63
CA ILE A 157 -2.16 -2.46 -6.29
C ILE A 157 -3.63 -2.39 -5.85
N ALA A 158 -4.33 -1.27 -6.13
CA ALA A 158 -5.73 -1.11 -5.76
C ALA A 158 -6.63 -2.10 -6.55
N ILE A 159 -6.35 -2.30 -7.83
CA ILE A 159 -7.08 -3.26 -8.67
C ILE A 159 -6.77 -4.70 -8.22
N ALA A 160 -5.52 -5.00 -7.90
CA ALA A 160 -5.13 -6.32 -7.41
C ALA A 160 -5.87 -6.67 -6.11
N GLU A 161 -5.93 -5.74 -5.15
CA GLU A 161 -6.70 -5.94 -3.92
C GLU A 161 -8.19 -6.14 -4.19
N TYR A 162 -8.77 -5.35 -5.08
CA TYR A 162 -10.17 -5.53 -5.50
C TYR A 162 -10.43 -6.94 -6.06
N VAL A 163 -9.52 -7.49 -6.85
CA VAL A 163 -9.66 -8.83 -7.43
C VAL A 163 -9.55 -9.92 -6.37
N ILE A 164 -8.65 -9.75 -5.40
CA ILE A 164 -8.41 -10.72 -4.32
C ILE A 164 -9.58 -10.73 -3.33
N ASP A 165 -10.06 -9.56 -2.92
CA ASP A 165 -11.05 -9.42 -1.83
C ASP A 165 -12.14 -8.37 -2.14
N SER A 166 -12.91 -8.61 -3.20
CA SER A 166 -13.99 -7.72 -3.62
C SER A 166 -15.21 -7.70 -2.68
N LYS A 167 -15.31 -8.66 -1.75
CA LYS A 167 -16.51 -8.84 -0.91
C LYS A 167 -16.32 -8.36 0.53
N THR A 168 -15.12 -8.36 1.04
CA THR A 168 -14.83 -8.12 2.46
C THR A 168 -14.11 -6.80 2.68
N SER A 169 -13.42 -6.28 1.67
CA SER A 169 -12.75 -5.00 1.79
C SER A 169 -13.75 -3.84 1.73
N THR A 170 -13.76 -3.04 2.79
CA THR A 170 -14.56 -1.80 2.87
C THR A 170 -13.81 -0.60 2.31
N SER A 171 -12.52 -0.72 2.10
CA SER A 171 -11.64 0.32 1.54
C SER A 171 -10.48 -0.31 0.79
N TYR A 172 -10.10 0.33 -0.31
CA TYR A 172 -8.92 -0.02 -1.12
C TYR A 172 -7.83 1.05 -1.00
N ASP A 173 -7.86 1.82 0.09
CA ASP A 173 -6.81 2.80 0.38
C ASP A 173 -5.48 2.10 0.71
N ILE A 174 -4.37 2.82 0.46
CA ILE A 174 -3.03 2.25 0.55
C ILE A 174 -2.67 1.85 1.99
N ASP A 175 -3.19 2.55 3.00
CA ASP A 175 -2.90 2.27 4.41
C ASP A 175 -3.57 0.95 4.83
N SER A 176 -4.84 0.75 4.42
CA SER A 176 -5.56 -0.50 4.65
C SER A 176 -4.89 -1.69 3.96
N ILE A 177 -4.43 -1.51 2.71
CA ILE A 177 -3.73 -2.54 1.95
C ILE A 177 -2.38 -2.85 2.60
N SER A 178 -1.59 -1.83 2.93
CA SER A 178 -0.29 -1.98 3.58
C SER A 178 -0.41 -2.77 4.88
N SER A 179 -1.32 -2.35 5.77
CA SER A 179 -1.55 -3.03 7.07
C SER A 179 -1.99 -4.49 6.95
N LYS A 180 -2.48 -4.90 5.77
CA LYS A 180 -2.93 -6.27 5.52
C LYS A 180 -1.79 -7.19 5.05
N TYR A 181 -0.78 -6.64 4.37
CA TYR A 181 0.25 -7.42 3.68
C TYR A 181 1.68 -7.19 4.19
N ILE A 182 1.91 -6.10 4.91
CA ILE A 182 3.20 -5.71 5.49
C ILE A 182 3.10 -5.68 7.01
#